data_37fa184f374f1e5736bd3504bb5bc2a9
#
_entry.id   37fa184f374f1e5736bd3504bb5bc2a9
#
_cell.length_a   1.000
_cell.length_b   1.000
_cell.length_c   1.000
_cell.angle_alpha   90.00
_cell.angle_beta   90.00
_cell.angle_gamma   90.00
#
_symmetry.space_group_name_H-M   'P 1'
#
loop_
_entity.id
_entity.type
_entity.pdbx_description
1 polymer ?
#
loop_
_entity_poly.entity_id
_entity_poly.type
_entity_poly.pdbx_seq_one_letter_code
_entity_poly.pdbx_strand_id
1 'polypeptide(L)'
;NHGSNISIGQKQRIGIARALYFEPDLIFFDEPTTGLDVTTQAHILELLREIATKTHMALLYVSHDLGAIARVCDEVLVMYAGQAVLNGSAKTVLRSPSHPYARGLLASIPKLNDPGLPDALEGRPPAPGQASAGCAFADRCFIAQDICRLEPPKVNILTDSQKTRCHFPDQVKAITLKKVSAKKKFNFKNDVLTLSMDKMSIRYKNKSLMDQLLRRPHKEPATVDCI
;
A
#
# COMPACT_ATOMS: atom_id res chain seq x y z
N ASN A 1 11.44 32.35 3.30
CA ASN A 1 10.36 31.49 3.79
C ASN A 1 10.94 30.11 4.06
N HIS A 2 11.14 29.76 5.32
CA HIS A 2 11.66 28.46 5.71
C HIS A 2 10.61 27.40 5.42
N GLY A 3 11.02 26.28 4.80
CA GLY A 3 10.15 25.16 4.36
C GLY A 3 9.39 24.41 5.46
N SER A 4 9.30 24.96 6.67
CA SER A 4 8.56 24.43 7.81
C SER A 4 7.04 24.63 7.76
N ASN A 5 6.56 25.52 6.89
CA ASN A 5 5.13 25.88 6.77
C ASN A 5 4.44 25.27 5.54
N ILE A 6 5.09 24.38 4.82
CA ILE A 6 4.57 23.75 3.62
C ILE A 6 4.00 22.40 3.98
N SER A 7 2.75 22.08 3.58
CA SER A 7 2.15 20.76 3.81
C SER A 7 2.92 19.65 3.10
N ILE A 8 2.76 18.41 3.55
CA ILE A 8 3.40 17.23 2.93
C ILE A 8 3.04 17.16 1.44
N GLY A 9 1.77 17.35 1.09
CA GLY A 9 1.32 17.35 -0.30
C GLY A 9 1.93 18.47 -1.16
N GLN A 10 2.14 19.65 -0.58
CA GLN A 10 2.83 20.73 -1.28
C GLN A 10 4.32 20.40 -1.51
N LYS A 11 4.99 19.80 -0.52
CA LYS A 11 6.39 19.34 -0.69
C LYS A 11 6.51 18.30 -1.77
N GLN A 12 5.58 17.36 -1.85
CA GLN A 12 5.58 16.32 -2.89
C GLN A 12 5.36 16.92 -4.29
N ARG A 13 4.41 17.86 -4.45
CA ARG A 13 4.21 18.56 -5.72
C ARG A 13 5.46 19.33 -6.16
N ILE A 14 6.14 19.99 -5.23
CA ILE A 14 7.42 20.67 -5.51
C ILE A 14 8.48 19.65 -5.92
N GLY A 15 8.56 18.49 -5.26
CA GLY A 15 9.48 17.41 -5.62
C GLY A 15 9.22 16.87 -7.03
N ILE A 16 7.96 16.65 -7.38
CA ILE A 16 7.52 16.23 -8.72
C ILE A 16 7.89 17.30 -9.76
N ALA A 17 7.55 18.58 -9.52
CA ALA A 17 7.87 19.66 -10.43
C ALA A 17 9.38 19.81 -10.66
N ARG A 18 10.18 19.64 -9.59
CA ARG A 18 11.64 19.66 -9.69
C ARG A 18 12.18 18.50 -10.52
N ALA A 19 11.64 17.29 -10.36
CA ALA A 19 12.04 16.13 -11.14
C ALA A 19 11.70 16.29 -12.63
N LEU A 20 10.55 16.88 -12.93
CA LEU A 20 10.06 17.14 -14.28
C LEU A 20 10.78 18.29 -14.99
N TYR A 21 11.37 19.21 -14.25
CA TYR A 21 12.05 20.40 -14.81
C TYR A 21 13.16 20.06 -15.81
N PHE A 22 13.81 18.91 -15.64
CA PHE A 22 14.90 18.44 -16.49
C PHE A 22 14.42 17.60 -17.68
N GLU A 23 13.11 17.47 -17.91
CA GLU A 23 12.52 16.70 -19.00
C GLU A 23 13.13 15.28 -19.15
N PRO A 24 13.18 14.49 -18.08
CA PRO A 24 13.84 13.18 -18.11
C PRO A 24 13.03 12.17 -18.91
N ASP A 25 13.72 11.20 -19.51
CA ASP A 25 13.09 10.05 -20.19
C ASP A 25 12.43 9.06 -19.21
N LEU A 26 12.91 9.02 -17.95
CA LEU A 26 12.43 8.15 -16.89
C LEU A 26 12.40 8.87 -15.55
N ILE A 27 11.28 8.77 -14.84
CA ILE A 27 11.21 9.18 -13.43
C ILE A 27 10.91 7.96 -12.55
N PHE A 28 11.63 7.89 -11.43
CA PHE A 28 11.39 6.92 -10.37
C PHE A 28 10.68 7.59 -9.19
N PHE A 29 9.52 7.07 -8.81
CA PHE A 29 8.76 7.47 -7.64
C PHE A 29 8.73 6.34 -6.61
N ASP A 30 9.23 6.63 -5.42
CA ASP A 30 9.18 5.73 -4.26
C ASP A 30 8.18 6.28 -3.25
N GLU A 31 7.03 5.60 -3.13
CA GLU A 31 5.93 5.95 -2.21
C GLU A 31 5.50 7.44 -2.27
N PRO A 32 5.28 8.03 -3.46
CA PRO A 32 5.11 9.49 -3.59
C PRO A 32 3.80 10.01 -3.00
N THR A 33 2.87 9.14 -2.64
CA THR A 33 1.56 9.51 -2.08
C THR A 33 1.39 9.14 -0.61
N THR A 34 2.41 8.58 0.02
CA THR A 34 2.38 8.22 1.45
C THR A 34 2.19 9.45 2.33
N GLY A 35 1.24 9.36 3.27
CA GLY A 35 0.91 10.46 4.20
C GLY A 35 0.05 11.57 3.59
N LEU A 36 -0.52 11.36 2.40
CA LEU A 36 -1.52 12.25 1.82
C LEU A 36 -2.95 11.79 2.12
N ASP A 37 -3.85 12.76 2.17
CA ASP A 37 -5.28 12.47 2.13
C ASP A 37 -5.71 11.93 0.76
N VAL A 38 -6.81 11.19 0.72
CA VAL A 38 -7.29 10.47 -0.47
C VAL A 38 -7.52 11.40 -1.67
N THR A 39 -7.99 12.62 -1.43
CA THR A 39 -8.28 13.60 -2.49
C THR A 39 -6.99 14.13 -3.10
N THR A 40 -6.03 14.53 -2.27
CA THR A 40 -4.72 14.99 -2.71
C THR A 40 -3.96 13.88 -3.44
N GLN A 41 -4.02 12.64 -2.93
CA GLN A 41 -3.44 11.47 -3.59
C GLN A 41 -4.04 11.28 -5.00
N ALA A 42 -5.37 11.29 -5.12
CA ALA A 42 -6.04 11.13 -6.41
C ALA A 42 -5.59 12.17 -7.44
N HIS A 43 -5.51 13.44 -7.05
CA HIS A 43 -5.05 14.51 -7.93
C HIS A 43 -3.58 14.34 -8.37
N ILE A 44 -2.70 13.90 -7.47
CA ILE A 44 -1.29 13.66 -7.82
C ILE A 44 -1.17 12.50 -8.81
N LEU A 45 -1.92 11.41 -8.60
CA LEU A 45 -1.90 10.26 -9.51
C LEU A 45 -2.41 10.62 -10.91
N GLU A 46 -3.47 11.43 -10.98
CA GLU A 46 -4.00 11.93 -12.24
C GLU A 46 -3.00 12.82 -12.97
N LEU A 47 -2.39 13.76 -12.25
CA LEU A 47 -1.33 14.63 -12.79
C LEU A 47 -0.15 13.82 -13.33
N LEU A 48 0.34 12.82 -12.60
CA LEU A 48 1.46 11.97 -13.03
C LEU A 48 1.12 11.21 -14.31
N ARG A 49 -0.10 10.65 -14.40
CA ARG A 49 -0.56 9.96 -15.61
C ARG A 49 -0.67 10.89 -16.80
N GLU A 50 -1.24 12.07 -16.59
CA GLU A 50 -1.37 13.10 -17.65
C GLU A 50 -0.01 13.53 -18.18
N ILE A 51 0.95 13.81 -17.30
CA ILE A 51 2.29 14.20 -17.67
C ILE A 51 2.99 13.07 -18.43
N ALA A 52 3.01 11.85 -17.90
CA ALA A 52 3.63 10.70 -18.56
C ALA A 52 3.07 10.47 -19.97
N THR A 53 1.75 10.62 -20.15
CA THR A 53 1.10 10.49 -21.45
C THR A 53 1.50 11.61 -22.42
N LYS A 54 1.53 12.85 -21.95
CA LYS A 54 1.86 14.01 -22.81
C LYS A 54 3.32 14.08 -23.21
N THR A 55 4.23 13.68 -22.32
CA THR A 55 5.68 13.78 -22.54
C THR A 55 6.28 12.48 -23.07
N HIS A 56 5.50 11.40 -23.16
CA HIS A 56 6.00 10.05 -23.49
C HIS A 56 7.09 9.54 -22.54
N MET A 57 7.14 10.10 -21.34
CA MET A 57 8.12 9.76 -20.31
C MET A 57 7.76 8.41 -19.65
N ALA A 58 8.77 7.59 -19.40
CA ALA A 58 8.61 6.38 -18.62
C ALA A 58 8.47 6.71 -17.12
N LEU A 59 7.55 6.00 -16.46
CA LEU A 59 7.27 6.18 -15.04
C LEU A 59 7.48 4.85 -14.30
N LEU A 60 8.45 4.81 -13.40
CA LEU A 60 8.60 3.70 -12.44
C LEU A 60 8.01 4.12 -11.10
N TYR A 61 6.90 3.49 -10.73
CA TYR A 61 6.12 3.84 -9.54
C TYR A 61 6.14 2.70 -8.52
N VAL A 62 6.75 2.93 -7.35
CA VAL A 62 6.76 1.97 -6.24
C VAL A 62 5.73 2.38 -5.20
N SER A 63 4.86 1.47 -4.85
CA SER A 63 3.84 1.68 -3.81
C SER A 63 3.33 0.37 -3.22
N HIS A 64 2.85 0.42 -2.00
CA HIS A 64 2.04 -0.63 -1.39
C HIS A 64 0.53 -0.43 -1.61
N ASP A 65 0.12 0.70 -2.19
CA ASP A 65 -1.29 1.00 -2.50
C ASP A 65 -1.66 0.47 -3.90
N LEU A 66 -2.34 -0.68 -3.91
CA LEU A 66 -2.81 -1.30 -5.16
C LEU A 66 -3.85 -0.45 -5.90
N GLY A 67 -4.58 0.42 -5.19
CA GLY A 67 -5.51 1.37 -5.80
C GLY A 67 -4.77 2.45 -6.60
N ALA A 68 -3.65 2.95 -6.09
CA ALA A 68 -2.77 3.88 -6.80
C ALA A 68 -2.16 3.22 -8.05
N ILE A 69 -1.61 2.00 -7.89
CA ILE A 69 -1.04 1.22 -8.98
C ILE A 69 -2.07 0.98 -10.10
N ALA A 70 -3.30 0.62 -9.75
CA ALA A 70 -4.37 0.38 -10.72
C ALA A 70 -4.74 1.63 -11.56
N ARG A 71 -4.49 2.83 -11.03
CA ARG A 71 -4.80 4.10 -11.71
C ARG A 71 -3.70 4.59 -12.63
N VAL A 72 -2.44 4.31 -12.29
CA VAL A 72 -1.27 4.94 -12.95
C VAL A 72 -0.51 3.97 -13.84
N CYS A 73 -0.41 2.68 -13.45
CA CYS A 73 0.50 1.74 -14.07
C CYS A 73 -0.17 0.93 -15.19
N ASP A 74 0.53 0.76 -16.32
CA ASP A 74 0.13 -0.15 -17.39
C ASP A 74 0.62 -1.57 -17.10
N GLU A 75 1.81 -1.71 -16.52
CA GLU A 75 2.41 -2.98 -16.07
C GLU A 75 2.69 -2.97 -14.57
N VAL A 76 2.60 -4.14 -13.96
CA VAL A 76 2.84 -4.34 -12.53
C VAL A 76 3.86 -5.44 -12.33
N LEU A 77 4.89 -5.12 -11.54
CA LEU A 77 5.86 -6.08 -11.01
C LEU A 77 5.61 -6.25 -9.51
N VAL A 78 5.22 -7.45 -9.09
CA VAL A 78 5.04 -7.78 -7.68
C VAL A 78 6.33 -8.37 -7.13
N MET A 79 6.83 -7.80 -6.04
CA MET A 79 8.05 -8.25 -5.37
C MET A 79 7.75 -8.82 -3.98
N TYR A 80 8.45 -9.88 -3.61
CA TYR A 80 8.42 -10.46 -2.27
C TYR A 80 9.82 -10.88 -1.84
N ALA A 81 10.23 -10.49 -0.65
CA ALA A 81 11.56 -10.78 -0.09
C ALA A 81 12.72 -10.52 -1.09
N GLY A 82 12.68 -9.39 -1.79
CA GLY A 82 13.68 -8.98 -2.77
C GLY A 82 13.59 -9.68 -4.14
N GLN A 83 12.63 -10.57 -4.34
CA GLN A 83 12.44 -11.29 -5.60
C GLN A 83 11.21 -10.84 -6.36
N ALA A 84 11.33 -10.70 -7.68
CA ALA A 84 10.18 -10.51 -8.57
C ALA A 84 9.40 -11.83 -8.66
N VAL A 85 8.17 -11.86 -8.15
CA VAL A 85 7.34 -13.08 -8.08
C VAL A 85 6.24 -13.12 -9.12
N LEU A 86 5.80 -11.96 -9.62
CA LEU A 86 4.77 -11.85 -10.64
C LEU A 86 4.98 -10.56 -11.44
N ASN A 87 4.86 -10.64 -12.77
CA ASN A 87 4.84 -9.49 -13.66
C ASN A 87 3.74 -9.66 -14.72
N GLY A 88 3.16 -8.57 -15.15
CA GLY A 88 2.17 -8.54 -16.23
C GLY A 88 1.41 -7.24 -16.29
N SER A 89 0.46 -7.13 -17.24
CA SER A 89 -0.37 -5.95 -17.32
C SER A 89 -1.13 -5.70 -16.02
N ALA A 90 -1.30 -4.45 -15.62
CA ALA A 90 -2.04 -4.08 -14.41
C ALA A 90 -3.43 -4.71 -14.41
N LYS A 91 -4.10 -4.75 -15.56
CA LYS A 91 -5.42 -5.36 -15.71
C LYS A 91 -5.43 -6.84 -15.38
N THR A 92 -4.45 -7.62 -15.88
CA THR A 92 -4.41 -9.07 -15.65
C THR A 92 -3.96 -9.40 -14.23
N VAL A 93 -2.91 -8.73 -13.74
CA VAL A 93 -2.37 -8.94 -12.39
C VAL A 93 -3.39 -8.59 -11.31
N LEU A 94 -4.12 -7.48 -11.46
CA LEU A 94 -5.10 -7.04 -10.45
C LEU A 94 -6.44 -7.80 -10.50
N ARG A 95 -6.77 -8.44 -11.64
CA ARG A 95 -8.01 -9.23 -11.75
C ARG A 95 -7.82 -10.71 -11.45
N SER A 96 -6.76 -11.30 -11.95
CA SER A 96 -6.50 -12.74 -11.87
C SER A 96 -5.02 -13.02 -11.69
N PRO A 97 -4.45 -12.68 -10.52
CA PRO A 97 -3.04 -12.92 -10.24
C PRO A 97 -2.72 -14.40 -10.21
N SER A 98 -1.60 -14.77 -10.85
CA SER A 98 -1.11 -16.14 -10.93
C SER A 98 -0.10 -16.51 -9.84
N HIS A 99 0.12 -15.62 -8.85
CA HIS A 99 0.98 -15.89 -7.69
C HIS A 99 0.19 -15.78 -6.38
N PRO A 100 0.33 -16.73 -5.43
CA PRO A 100 -0.43 -16.74 -4.17
C PRO A 100 -0.27 -15.46 -3.34
N TYR A 101 0.93 -14.90 -3.30
CA TYR A 101 1.20 -13.64 -2.61
C TYR A 101 0.37 -12.47 -3.18
N ALA A 102 0.40 -12.28 -4.49
CA ALA A 102 -0.37 -11.21 -5.15
C ALA A 102 -1.88 -11.40 -4.93
N ARG A 103 -2.35 -12.64 -4.94
CA ARG A 103 -3.74 -12.96 -4.64
C ARG A 103 -4.14 -12.61 -3.20
N GLY A 104 -3.28 -12.94 -2.24
CA GLY A 104 -3.47 -12.57 -0.85
C GLY A 104 -3.45 -11.06 -0.63
N LEU A 105 -2.57 -10.32 -1.31
CA LEU A 105 -2.56 -8.85 -1.26
C LEU A 105 -3.90 -8.27 -1.74
N LEU A 106 -4.43 -8.74 -2.87
CA LEU A 106 -5.73 -8.30 -3.38
C LEU A 106 -6.89 -8.67 -2.45
N ALA A 107 -6.82 -9.82 -1.80
CA ALA A 107 -7.83 -10.24 -0.83
C ALA A 107 -7.82 -9.43 0.46
N SER A 108 -6.67 -8.84 0.80
CA SER A 108 -6.52 -7.97 1.99
C SER A 108 -7.03 -6.55 1.79
N ILE A 109 -7.47 -6.17 0.57
CA ILE A 109 -8.07 -4.86 0.31
C ILE A 109 -9.52 -4.84 0.83
N PRO A 110 -9.88 -3.89 1.73
CA PRO A 110 -11.26 -3.72 2.16
C PRO A 110 -12.16 -3.35 0.98
N LYS A 111 -13.32 -3.98 0.88
CA LYS A 111 -14.34 -3.66 -0.14
C LYS A 111 -15.50 -2.95 0.50
N LEU A 112 -15.91 -1.80 -0.05
CA LEU A 112 -17.00 -0.98 0.48
C LEU A 112 -18.32 -1.74 0.67
N ASN A 113 -18.59 -2.73 -0.20
CA ASN A 113 -19.85 -3.49 -0.20
C ASN A 113 -19.71 -4.87 0.47
N ASP A 114 -18.61 -5.15 1.14
CA ASP A 114 -18.37 -6.42 1.80
C ASP A 114 -18.27 -6.20 3.32
N PRO A 115 -19.28 -6.60 4.11
CA PRO A 115 -19.25 -6.43 5.57
C PRO A 115 -18.28 -7.38 6.27
N GLY A 116 -17.59 -8.27 5.52
CA GLY A 116 -16.57 -9.16 6.04
C GLY A 116 -15.25 -8.43 6.30
N LEU A 117 -14.46 -8.94 7.25
CA LEU A 117 -13.09 -8.50 7.40
C LEU A 117 -12.28 -8.99 6.19
N PRO A 118 -11.35 -8.17 5.66
CA PRO A 118 -10.45 -8.62 4.61
C PRO A 118 -9.62 -9.82 5.08
N ASP A 119 -9.31 -10.72 4.15
CA ASP A 119 -8.44 -11.85 4.44
C ASP A 119 -7.00 -11.35 4.64
N ALA A 120 -6.49 -11.45 5.86
CA ALA A 120 -5.11 -11.10 6.14
C ALA A 120 -4.17 -12.23 5.69
N LEU A 121 -3.04 -11.86 5.07
CA LEU A 121 -1.95 -12.80 4.82
C LEU A 121 -1.31 -13.19 6.16
N GLU A 122 -1.45 -14.43 6.55
CA GLU A 122 -0.88 -14.95 7.79
C GLU A 122 0.65 -14.95 7.77
N GLY A 123 1.26 -14.89 8.95
CA GLY A 123 2.70 -14.93 9.16
C GLY A 123 3.43 -13.62 8.81
N ARG A 124 4.74 -13.63 9.00
CA ARG A 124 5.62 -12.47 8.74
C ARG A 124 6.52 -12.75 7.54
N PRO A 125 6.90 -11.73 6.75
CA PRO A 125 7.95 -11.88 5.76
C PRO A 125 9.25 -12.35 6.40
N PRO A 126 10.08 -13.14 5.69
CA PRO A 126 11.41 -13.50 6.19
C PRO A 126 12.26 -12.25 6.39
N ALA A 127 13.16 -12.29 7.36
CA ALA A 127 14.15 -11.23 7.52
C ALA A 127 15.08 -11.18 6.29
N PRO A 128 15.72 -10.03 6.01
CA PRO A 128 16.68 -9.93 4.92
C PRO A 128 17.75 -11.03 4.99
N GLY A 129 17.94 -11.75 3.89
CA GLY A 129 18.88 -12.87 3.81
C GLY A 129 18.39 -14.21 4.41
N GLN A 130 17.18 -14.27 4.96
CA GLN A 130 16.61 -15.49 5.57
C GLN A 130 15.50 -16.13 4.73
N ALA A 131 15.38 -15.75 3.46
CA ALA A 131 14.46 -16.44 2.55
C ALA A 131 14.88 -17.91 2.37
N SER A 132 13.90 -18.83 2.28
CA SER A 132 14.16 -20.25 2.05
C SER A 132 14.93 -20.46 0.75
N ALA A 133 15.67 -21.58 0.65
CA ALA A 133 16.35 -21.96 -0.59
C ALA A 133 15.39 -22.19 -1.76
N GLY A 134 14.13 -22.53 -1.48
CA GLY A 134 13.07 -22.69 -2.45
C GLY A 134 12.31 -21.39 -2.76
N CYS A 135 10.98 -21.47 -2.80
CA CYS A 135 10.12 -20.31 -2.97
C CYS A 135 10.15 -19.44 -1.71
N ALA A 136 10.51 -18.16 -1.84
CA ALA A 136 10.58 -17.24 -0.72
C ALA A 136 9.23 -17.07 0.02
N PHE A 137 8.11 -17.35 -0.66
CA PHE A 137 6.76 -17.24 -0.08
C PHE A 137 6.24 -18.59 0.50
N ALA A 138 7.00 -19.69 0.42
CA ALA A 138 6.53 -21.03 0.76
C ALA A 138 5.90 -21.12 2.16
N ASP A 139 6.50 -20.53 3.19
CA ASP A 139 6.04 -20.62 4.58
C ASP A 139 4.72 -19.88 4.86
N ARG A 140 4.31 -18.98 3.97
CA ARG A 140 3.07 -18.21 4.05
C ARG A 140 2.08 -18.58 2.96
N CYS A 141 2.44 -19.53 2.12
CA CYS A 141 1.67 -19.90 0.94
C CYS A 141 0.60 -20.93 1.30
N PHE A 142 -0.65 -20.59 1.05
CA PHE A 142 -1.81 -21.46 1.32
C PHE A 142 -1.92 -22.68 0.37
N ILE A 143 -1.07 -22.76 -0.67
CA ILE A 143 -0.96 -23.91 -1.59
C ILE A 143 0.44 -24.51 -1.58
N ALA A 144 1.25 -24.22 -0.56
CA ALA A 144 2.62 -24.72 -0.52
C ALA A 144 2.66 -26.25 -0.50
N GLN A 145 3.55 -26.80 -1.30
CA GLN A 145 3.90 -28.22 -1.33
C GLN A 145 5.39 -28.36 -1.03
N ASP A 146 5.87 -29.60 -0.80
CA ASP A 146 7.26 -29.86 -0.40
C ASP A 146 8.26 -29.27 -1.40
N ILE A 147 8.00 -29.39 -2.70
CA ILE A 147 8.85 -28.81 -3.75
C ILE A 147 9.05 -27.31 -3.60
N CYS A 148 8.05 -26.58 -3.06
CA CYS A 148 8.17 -25.14 -2.85
C CYS A 148 9.23 -24.78 -1.79
N ARG A 149 9.55 -25.70 -0.90
CA ARG A 149 10.60 -25.50 0.13
C ARG A 149 11.97 -25.94 -0.35
N LEU A 150 12.01 -26.88 -1.31
CA LEU A 150 13.25 -27.52 -1.79
C LEU A 150 13.86 -26.76 -2.96
N GLU A 151 13.04 -26.29 -3.90
CA GLU A 151 13.51 -25.72 -5.16
C GLU A 151 12.93 -24.33 -5.43
N PRO A 152 13.73 -23.36 -5.92
CA PRO A 152 13.23 -22.08 -6.35
C PRO A 152 12.37 -22.25 -7.63
N PRO A 153 11.16 -21.66 -7.68
CA PRO A 153 10.31 -21.77 -8.85
C PRO A 153 10.93 -21.04 -10.04
N LYS A 154 10.91 -21.69 -11.21
CA LYS A 154 11.31 -21.09 -12.48
C LYS A 154 10.27 -20.04 -12.90
N VAL A 155 10.66 -19.13 -13.77
CA VAL A 155 9.73 -18.19 -14.38
C VAL A 155 8.85 -18.92 -15.39
N ASN A 156 7.55 -18.96 -15.13
CA ASN A 156 6.54 -19.47 -16.03
C ASN A 156 5.88 -18.29 -16.77
N ILE A 157 5.79 -18.40 -18.11
CA ILE A 157 5.06 -17.44 -18.94
C ILE A 157 3.70 -18.07 -19.25
N LEU A 158 2.63 -17.37 -18.84
CA LEU A 158 1.27 -17.85 -19.00
C LEU A 158 0.62 -17.30 -20.28
N THR A 159 -0.50 -17.89 -20.69
CA THR A 159 -1.25 -17.51 -21.90
C THR A 159 -1.74 -16.07 -21.92
N ASP A 160 -1.98 -15.48 -20.73
CA ASP A 160 -2.36 -14.08 -20.56
C ASP A 160 -1.16 -13.13 -20.43
N SER A 161 0.02 -13.59 -20.83
CA SER A 161 1.31 -12.89 -20.79
C SER A 161 1.81 -12.55 -19.39
N GLN A 162 1.20 -13.08 -18.33
CA GLN A 162 1.77 -12.98 -16.99
C GLN A 162 3.05 -13.83 -16.89
N LYS A 163 4.08 -13.29 -16.26
CA LYS A 163 5.30 -13.99 -15.87
C LYS A 163 5.27 -14.23 -14.37
N THR A 164 5.26 -15.48 -13.93
CA THR A 164 5.14 -15.83 -12.51
C THR A 164 6.21 -16.80 -12.05
N ARG A 165 6.70 -16.61 -10.83
CA ARG A 165 7.58 -17.57 -10.12
C ARG A 165 6.75 -18.37 -9.11
N CYS A 166 5.96 -19.31 -9.63
CA CYS A 166 5.16 -20.23 -8.85
C CYS A 166 5.21 -21.61 -9.48
N HIS A 167 5.32 -22.68 -8.69
CA HIS A 167 5.26 -24.06 -9.17
C HIS A 167 3.85 -24.43 -9.66
N PHE A 168 2.81 -23.80 -9.11
CA PHE A 168 1.41 -24.15 -9.34
C PHE A 168 0.53 -22.95 -9.74
N PRO A 169 0.87 -22.22 -10.81
CA PRO A 169 0.15 -20.98 -11.17
C PRO A 169 -1.34 -21.21 -11.49
N ASP A 170 -1.67 -22.37 -12.11
CA ASP A 170 -3.05 -22.68 -12.48
C ASP A 170 -3.93 -22.96 -11.26
N GLN A 171 -3.37 -23.58 -10.22
CA GLN A 171 -4.08 -23.78 -8.95
C GLN A 171 -4.42 -22.42 -8.31
N VAL A 172 -3.54 -21.42 -8.41
CA VAL A 172 -3.80 -20.08 -7.86
C VAL A 172 -5.01 -19.44 -8.51
N LYS A 173 -5.15 -19.55 -9.83
CA LYS A 173 -6.29 -18.98 -10.58
C LYS A 173 -7.60 -19.68 -10.23
N ALA A 174 -7.58 -20.98 -9.99
CA ALA A 174 -8.76 -21.79 -9.67
C ALA A 174 -9.30 -21.58 -8.25
N ILE A 175 -8.46 -21.11 -7.30
CA ILE A 175 -8.88 -20.98 -5.90
C ILE A 175 -9.78 -19.77 -5.71
N THR A 176 -10.98 -20.01 -5.23
CA THR A 176 -11.81 -18.98 -4.60
C THR A 176 -11.37 -18.83 -3.14
N LEU A 177 -10.77 -17.70 -2.77
CA LEU A 177 -10.41 -17.45 -1.38
C LEU A 177 -11.70 -17.50 -0.56
N LYS A 178 -11.77 -18.41 0.41
CA LYS A 178 -12.89 -18.49 1.34
C LYS A 178 -12.88 -17.21 2.16
N LYS A 179 -13.95 -16.44 2.10
CA LYS A 179 -14.16 -15.34 3.02
C LYS A 179 -14.11 -15.91 4.43
N VAL A 180 -13.14 -15.48 5.22
CA VAL A 180 -13.18 -15.74 6.66
C VAL A 180 -14.41 -14.98 7.17
N SER A 181 -15.48 -15.70 7.41
CA SER A 181 -16.65 -15.11 8.04
C SER A 181 -16.20 -14.66 9.44
N ALA A 182 -16.07 -13.37 9.63
CA ALA A 182 -15.81 -12.75 10.91
C ALA A 182 -17.02 -12.93 11.83
N LYS A 183 -17.31 -14.18 12.19
CA LYS A 183 -18.28 -14.54 13.22
C LYS A 183 -17.58 -14.84 14.55
N LYS A 184 -16.61 -14.06 14.96
CA LYS A 184 -16.47 -13.79 16.37
C LYS A 184 -17.33 -12.57 16.67
N LYS A 185 -18.62 -12.78 16.88
CA LYS A 185 -19.38 -11.88 17.73
C LYS A 185 -18.63 -11.87 19.06
N PHE A 186 -17.91 -10.79 19.32
CA PHE A 186 -17.51 -10.49 20.68
C PHE A 186 -18.83 -10.32 21.45
N ASN A 187 -19.27 -11.36 22.12
CA ASN A 187 -20.25 -11.23 23.15
C ASN A 187 -19.53 -10.48 24.28
N PHE A 188 -19.70 -9.18 24.34
CA PHE A 188 -19.46 -8.43 25.53
C PHE A 188 -20.49 -8.94 26.57
N LYS A 189 -20.16 -10.07 27.20
CA LYS A 189 -20.87 -10.48 28.40
C LYS A 189 -20.40 -9.56 29.51
N ASN A 190 -21.35 -8.78 29.99
CA ASN A 190 -21.31 -7.92 31.15
C ASN A 190 -20.54 -6.63 31.04
N ASP A 191 -21.24 -5.58 31.24
CA ASP A 191 -21.11 -4.22 31.69
C ASP A 191 -19.88 -3.82 32.51
N VAL A 192 -18.73 -4.39 32.25
CA VAL A 192 -17.47 -3.85 32.74
C VAL A 192 -16.98 -2.86 31.68
N LEU A 193 -17.30 -1.59 31.87
CA LEU A 193 -16.72 -0.50 31.11
C LEU A 193 -15.19 -0.59 31.30
N THR A 194 -14.51 -1.10 30.28
CA THR A 194 -13.04 -1.25 30.32
C THR A 194 -12.35 0.12 30.16
N LEU A 195 -13.06 1.09 29.57
CA LEU A 195 -12.61 2.47 29.43
C LEU A 195 -13.85 3.38 29.36
N SER A 196 -13.96 4.34 30.28
CA SER A 196 -14.92 5.43 30.24
C SER A 196 -14.18 6.73 30.07
N MET A 197 -14.46 7.47 29.00
CA MET A 197 -13.97 8.84 28.83
C MET A 197 -15.13 9.79 29.04
N ASP A 198 -15.12 10.47 30.18
CA ASP A 198 -16.05 11.55 30.47
C ASP A 198 -15.35 12.88 30.21
N LYS A 199 -15.91 13.71 29.32
CA LYS A 199 -15.39 15.03 28.93
C LYS A 199 -13.94 15.05 28.49
N MET A 200 -13.66 14.44 27.32
CA MET A 200 -12.33 14.51 26.70
C MET A 200 -12.13 15.85 26.02
N SER A 201 -11.13 16.62 26.45
CA SER A 201 -10.70 17.84 25.75
C SER A 201 -9.33 17.63 25.11
N ILE A 202 -9.18 17.96 23.82
CA ILE A 202 -7.90 17.94 23.11
C ILE A 202 -7.35 19.37 23.07
N ARG A 203 -6.18 19.57 23.67
CA ARG A 203 -5.52 20.88 23.70
C ARG A 203 -4.40 20.92 22.66
N TYR A 204 -4.55 21.78 21.65
CA TYR A 204 -3.50 22.04 20.67
C TYR A 204 -2.67 23.25 21.11
N LYS A 205 -1.37 23.05 21.29
CA LYS A 205 -0.42 24.15 21.48
C LYS A 205 -0.09 24.75 20.10
N ASN A 206 -0.84 25.75 19.66
CA ASN A 206 -0.46 26.56 18.51
C ASN A 206 0.60 27.56 18.94
N LYS A 207 1.86 27.27 18.63
CA LYS A 207 2.91 28.29 18.72
C LYS A 207 2.88 29.11 17.44
N SER A 208 2.30 30.31 17.49
CA SER A 208 2.48 31.28 16.43
C SER A 208 3.96 31.66 16.30
N LEU A 209 4.45 31.83 15.09
CA LEU A 209 5.82 32.32 14.83
C LEU A 209 6.11 33.65 15.54
N MET A 210 5.08 34.49 15.68
CA MET A 210 5.15 35.77 16.43
C MET A 210 5.32 35.56 17.92
N ASP A 211 4.72 34.51 18.50
CA ASP A 211 4.87 34.18 19.93
C ASP A 211 6.26 33.64 20.24
N GLN A 212 6.91 32.99 19.26
CA GLN A 212 8.30 32.53 19.37
C GLN A 212 9.29 33.69 19.28
N LEU A 213 9.04 34.66 18.40
CA LEU A 213 9.91 35.82 18.19
C LEU A 213 9.80 36.88 19.31
N LEU A 214 8.61 37.05 19.87
CA LEU A 214 8.33 38.12 20.85
C LEU A 214 8.36 37.61 22.31
N ARG A 215 8.68 36.33 22.58
CA ARG A 215 8.68 35.72 23.94
C ARG A 215 7.42 36.05 24.74
N ARG A 216 6.26 36.22 24.10
CA ARG A 216 5.01 36.54 24.80
C ARG A 216 4.54 35.33 25.62
N PRO A 217 3.98 35.52 26.82
CA PRO A 217 3.36 34.45 27.58
C PRO A 217 2.20 33.83 26.80
N HIS A 218 2.06 32.52 26.91
CA HIS A 218 1.07 31.74 26.18
C HIS A 218 -0.35 32.26 26.35
N LYS A 219 -1.07 32.51 25.23
CA LYS A 219 -2.53 32.48 25.23
C LYS A 219 -2.99 31.06 25.58
N GLU A 220 -4.06 30.97 26.34
CA GLU A 220 -4.66 29.68 26.67
C GLU A 220 -4.91 28.84 25.40
N PRO A 221 -4.64 27.54 25.46
CA PRO A 221 -4.84 26.67 24.31
C PRO A 221 -6.32 26.61 23.94
N ALA A 222 -6.60 26.63 22.63
CA ALA A 222 -7.96 26.40 22.14
C ALA A 222 -8.40 24.98 22.58
N THR A 223 -9.52 24.89 23.28
CA THR A 223 -10.17 23.64 23.65
C THR A 223 -11.24 23.32 22.64
N VAL A 224 -11.23 22.10 22.10
CA VAL A 224 -12.34 21.54 21.32
C VAL A 224 -13.00 20.52 22.23
N ASP A 225 -14.20 20.81 22.69
CA ASP A 225 -15.01 19.88 23.46
C ASP A 225 -15.69 18.92 22.48
N CYS A 226 -15.39 17.64 22.58
CA CYS A 226 -16.13 16.58 21.90
C CYS A 226 -17.31 16.16 22.80
N ILE A 227 -18.52 16.36 22.30
CA ILE A 227 -19.77 15.91 22.93
C ILE A 227 -19.97 14.43 22.67
#